data_00db9591c2c8054bc611a57bd7584149
#
_entry.id   00db9591c2c8054bc611a57bd7584149
#
_cell.length_a   1.000
_cell.length_b   1.000
_cell.length_c   1.000
_cell.angle_alpha   90.00
_cell.angle_beta   90.00
_cell.angle_gamma   90.00
#
_symmetry.space_group_name_H-M   'P 1'
#
loop_
_entity.id
_entity.type
_entity.pdbx_description
1 polymer ?
#
loop_
_entity_poly.entity_id
_entity_poly.type
_entity_poly.pdbx_seq_one_letter_code
_entity_poly.pdbx_strand_id
1 'polypeptide(L)'
;MEPMERAEPESAYELFRRGSGLLAQRHPGAAAVVLERCLTLEPGKASIIEALGRAYFELGDHARAAERFQAMVDANPLADYAHFGLGLSHLRLGHAAPGRRHLRMAVFLKPENPDYQRALRRVEAG
;
A
#
# COMPACT_ATOMS: atom_id res chain seq x y z
N MET A 1 -4.53 -22.61 41.85
CA MET A 1 -3.85 -21.53 41.17
C MET A 1 -4.54 -21.22 39.85
N GLU A 2 -4.91 -20.00 39.68
CA GLU A 2 -5.54 -19.60 38.46
C GLU A 2 -4.57 -19.75 37.29
N PRO A 3 -4.97 -20.40 36.21
CA PRO A 3 -4.15 -20.36 35.01
C PRO A 3 -4.05 -18.92 34.56
N MET A 4 -2.86 -18.51 34.19
CA MET A 4 -2.71 -17.19 33.58
C MET A 4 -3.65 -17.10 32.40
N GLU A 5 -4.54 -16.14 32.45
CA GLU A 5 -5.39 -15.88 31.33
C GLU A 5 -4.54 -15.66 30.11
N ARG A 6 -4.75 -16.47 29.10
CA ARG A 6 -4.14 -16.21 27.83
C ARG A 6 -4.83 -14.98 27.26
N ALA A 7 -4.04 -13.98 26.97
CA ALA A 7 -4.54 -12.87 26.19
C ALA A 7 -5.13 -13.47 24.90
N GLU A 8 -6.36 -13.14 24.61
CA GLU A 8 -6.95 -13.55 23.35
C GLU A 8 -6.11 -12.96 22.21
N PRO A 9 -5.91 -13.73 21.12
CA PRO A 9 -5.19 -13.18 19.98
C PRO A 9 -5.94 -11.98 19.43
N GLU A 10 -5.20 -10.99 19.00
CA GLU A 10 -5.79 -9.80 18.40
C GLU A 10 -6.61 -10.20 17.17
N SER A 11 -7.78 -9.58 17.02
CA SER A 11 -8.59 -9.74 15.83
C SER A 11 -7.94 -9.03 14.65
N ALA A 12 -8.41 -9.35 13.45
CA ALA A 12 -7.97 -8.64 12.24
C ALA A 12 -8.22 -7.14 12.38
N TYR A 13 -9.36 -6.76 12.96
CA TYR A 13 -9.70 -5.35 13.17
C TYR A 13 -8.70 -4.66 14.11
N GLU A 14 -8.37 -5.30 15.23
CA GLU A 14 -7.41 -4.74 16.19
C GLU A 14 -6.01 -4.63 15.59
N LEU A 15 -5.58 -5.65 14.85
CA LEU A 15 -4.30 -5.64 14.15
C LEU A 15 -4.26 -4.52 13.10
N PHE A 16 -5.36 -4.35 12.36
CA PHE A 16 -5.44 -3.29 11.37
C PHE A 16 -5.36 -1.91 12.00
N ARG A 17 -6.06 -1.69 13.11
CA ARG A 17 -5.98 -0.44 13.84
C ARG A 17 -4.57 -0.16 14.31
N ARG A 18 -3.91 -1.17 14.87
CA ARG A 18 -2.55 -1.03 15.38
C ARG A 18 -1.55 -0.77 14.25
N GLY A 19 -1.67 -1.51 13.15
CA GLY A 19 -0.82 -1.33 11.98
C GLY A 19 -1.00 0.04 11.35
N SER A 20 -2.24 0.49 11.20
CA SER A 20 -2.55 1.81 10.66
C SER A 20 -2.03 2.93 11.57
N GLY A 21 -2.13 2.74 12.88
CA GLY A 21 -1.57 3.68 13.85
C GLY A 21 -0.06 3.78 13.77
N LEU A 22 0.62 2.66 13.62
CA LEU A 22 2.07 2.62 13.44
C LEU A 22 2.49 3.33 12.16
N LEU A 23 1.72 3.15 11.10
CA LEU A 23 2.00 3.82 9.83
C LEU A 23 1.82 5.34 9.98
N ALA A 24 0.76 5.78 10.66
CA ALA A 24 0.52 7.19 10.92
C ALA A 24 1.62 7.82 11.79
N GLN A 25 2.22 7.03 12.68
CA GLN A 25 3.31 7.45 13.55
C GLN A 25 4.69 7.36 12.87
N ARG A 26 4.71 7.04 11.59
CA ARG A 26 5.92 6.90 10.79
C ARG A 26 6.84 5.76 11.24
N HIS A 27 6.21 4.65 11.62
CA HIS A 27 6.91 3.39 11.91
C HIS A 27 6.53 2.34 10.86
N PRO A 28 6.96 2.53 9.59
CA PRO A 28 6.48 1.66 8.50
C PRO A 28 6.96 0.21 8.63
N GLY A 29 8.15 -0.03 9.19
CA GLY A 29 8.63 -1.39 9.39
C GLY A 29 7.78 -2.16 10.39
N ALA A 30 7.50 -1.56 11.54
CA ALA A 30 6.63 -2.16 12.55
C ALA A 30 5.21 -2.33 12.00
N ALA A 31 4.73 -1.34 11.26
CA ALA A 31 3.42 -1.40 10.63
C ALA A 31 3.31 -2.59 9.67
N ALA A 32 4.33 -2.81 8.84
CA ALA A 32 4.33 -3.91 7.89
C ALA A 32 4.22 -5.27 8.58
N VAL A 33 4.97 -5.46 9.68
CA VAL A 33 4.91 -6.71 10.45
C VAL A 33 3.48 -6.99 10.94
N VAL A 34 2.84 -5.97 11.54
CA VAL A 34 1.49 -6.12 12.07
C VAL A 34 0.47 -6.32 10.95
N LEU A 35 0.61 -5.58 9.85
CA LEU A 35 -0.33 -5.66 8.73
C LEU A 35 -0.20 -6.98 7.97
N GLU A 36 0.99 -7.59 7.91
CA GLU A 36 1.15 -8.92 7.32
C GLU A 36 0.38 -9.97 8.13
N ARG A 37 0.43 -9.88 9.46
CA ARG A 37 -0.37 -10.75 10.32
C ARG A 37 -1.86 -10.52 10.08
N CYS A 38 -2.25 -9.27 9.93
CA CYS A 38 -3.63 -8.91 9.63
C CYS A 38 -4.09 -9.55 8.30
N LEU A 39 -3.24 -9.50 7.29
CA LEU A 39 -3.55 -10.06 5.97
C LEU A 39 -3.71 -11.59 6.00
N THR A 40 -2.95 -12.30 6.88
CA THR A 40 -3.13 -13.75 7.02
C THR A 40 -4.51 -14.09 7.56
N LEU A 41 -5.10 -13.21 8.38
CA LEU A 41 -6.45 -13.42 8.92
C LEU A 41 -7.53 -13.02 7.93
N GLU A 42 -7.27 -12.04 7.09
CA GLU A 42 -8.22 -11.51 6.10
C GLU A 42 -7.56 -11.41 4.73
N PRO A 43 -7.26 -12.53 4.08
CA PRO A 43 -6.62 -12.50 2.76
C PRO A 43 -7.50 -11.78 1.75
N GLY A 44 -6.91 -10.96 0.92
CA GLY A 44 -7.62 -10.26 -0.14
C GLY A 44 -8.36 -9.00 0.29
N LYS A 45 -8.30 -8.61 1.57
CA LYS A 45 -8.96 -7.39 2.01
C LYS A 45 -8.21 -6.16 1.49
N ALA A 46 -8.89 -5.37 0.65
CA ALA A 46 -8.27 -4.25 -0.05
C ALA A 46 -7.63 -3.22 0.88
N SER A 47 -8.28 -2.89 2.00
CA SER A 47 -7.76 -1.90 2.94
C SER A 47 -6.44 -2.33 3.57
N ILE A 48 -6.28 -3.62 3.84
CA ILE A 48 -5.04 -4.18 4.42
C ILE A 48 -3.94 -4.17 3.37
N ILE A 49 -4.26 -4.60 2.15
CA ILE A 49 -3.29 -4.63 1.05
C ILE A 49 -2.80 -3.22 0.74
N GLU A 50 -3.69 -2.24 0.70
CA GLU A 50 -3.34 -0.84 0.50
C GLU A 50 -2.40 -0.34 1.60
N ALA A 51 -2.75 -0.59 2.86
CA ALA A 51 -1.91 -0.17 3.99
C ALA A 51 -0.52 -0.80 3.93
N LEU A 52 -0.45 -2.08 3.53
CA LEU A 52 0.84 -2.76 3.33
C LEU A 52 1.64 -2.14 2.20
N GLY A 53 1.00 -1.83 1.08
CA GLY A 53 1.66 -1.15 -0.03
C GLY A 53 2.29 0.16 0.43
N ARG A 54 1.54 0.95 1.19
CA ARG A 54 2.02 2.21 1.74
C ARG A 54 3.17 2.01 2.72
N ALA A 55 3.05 1.03 3.61
CA ALA A 55 4.08 0.74 4.60
C ALA A 55 5.39 0.34 3.93
N TYR A 56 5.33 -0.56 2.97
CA TYR A 56 6.53 -0.97 2.23
C TYR A 56 7.12 0.17 1.42
N PHE A 57 6.28 1.00 0.81
CA PHE A 57 6.78 2.15 0.06
C PHE A 57 7.53 3.11 0.98
N GLU A 58 6.96 3.45 2.13
CA GLU A 58 7.61 4.33 3.10
C GLU A 58 8.89 3.72 3.68
N LEU A 59 8.92 2.40 3.82
CA LEU A 59 10.09 1.67 4.28
C LEU A 59 11.22 1.66 3.25
N GLY A 60 10.89 1.98 2.00
CA GLY A 60 11.86 1.90 0.90
C GLY A 60 11.89 0.54 0.20
N ASP A 61 11.03 -0.38 0.61
CA ASP A 61 10.90 -1.69 -0.04
C ASP A 61 9.92 -1.58 -1.20
N HIS A 62 10.40 -0.97 -2.27
CA HIS A 62 9.55 -0.67 -3.42
C HIS A 62 9.11 -1.91 -4.18
N ALA A 63 9.89 -2.99 -4.10
CA ALA A 63 9.50 -4.25 -4.74
C ALA A 63 8.27 -4.84 -4.07
N ARG A 64 8.25 -4.91 -2.73
CA ARG A 64 7.08 -5.40 -2.01
C ARG A 64 5.90 -4.44 -2.13
N ALA A 65 6.17 -3.13 -2.14
CA ALA A 65 5.11 -2.15 -2.38
C ALA A 65 4.43 -2.40 -3.72
N ALA A 66 5.22 -2.59 -4.78
CA ALA A 66 4.69 -2.88 -6.10
C ALA A 66 3.84 -4.15 -6.12
N GLU A 67 4.26 -5.20 -5.42
CA GLU A 67 3.49 -6.44 -5.34
C GLU A 67 2.12 -6.20 -4.71
N ARG A 68 2.05 -5.42 -3.64
CA ARG A 68 0.78 -5.15 -2.95
C ARG A 68 -0.13 -4.28 -3.81
N PHE A 69 0.40 -3.23 -4.42
CA PHE A 69 -0.40 -2.39 -5.31
C PHE A 69 -0.84 -3.14 -6.58
N GLN A 70 0.01 -4.02 -7.11
CA GLN A 70 -0.37 -4.86 -8.25
C GLN A 70 -1.55 -5.77 -7.89
N ALA A 71 -1.54 -6.36 -6.69
CA ALA A 71 -2.65 -7.19 -6.23
C ALA A 71 -3.96 -6.39 -6.19
N MET A 72 -3.88 -5.12 -5.79
CA MET A 72 -5.07 -4.25 -5.80
C MET A 72 -5.57 -3.99 -7.21
N VAL A 73 -4.66 -3.69 -8.14
CA VAL A 73 -5.01 -3.46 -9.55
C VAL A 73 -5.61 -4.72 -10.17
N ASP A 74 -5.05 -5.89 -9.85
CA ASP A 74 -5.58 -7.16 -10.35
C ASP A 74 -7.00 -7.40 -9.87
N ALA A 75 -7.28 -7.07 -8.60
CA ALA A 75 -8.61 -7.23 -8.02
C ALA A 75 -9.59 -6.16 -8.52
N ASN A 76 -9.11 -4.94 -8.75
CA ASN A 76 -9.93 -3.83 -9.23
C ASN A 76 -9.11 -2.92 -10.13
N PRO A 77 -9.19 -3.11 -11.46
CA PRO A 77 -8.43 -2.27 -12.40
C PRO A 77 -8.78 -0.79 -12.38
N LEU A 78 -9.87 -0.41 -11.70
CA LEU A 78 -10.29 0.98 -11.58
C LEU A 78 -9.87 1.61 -10.24
N ALA A 79 -9.01 0.93 -9.48
CA ALA A 79 -8.50 1.45 -8.22
C ALA A 79 -7.41 2.50 -8.50
N ASP A 80 -7.82 3.76 -8.53
CA ASP A 80 -6.93 4.88 -8.90
C ASP A 80 -5.71 4.98 -7.99
N TYR A 81 -5.91 4.86 -6.69
CA TYR A 81 -4.79 4.94 -5.73
C TYR A 81 -3.79 3.80 -5.93
N ALA A 82 -4.29 2.60 -6.27
CA ALA A 82 -3.43 1.46 -6.55
C ALA A 82 -2.53 1.70 -7.77
N HIS A 83 -3.10 2.28 -8.82
CA HIS A 83 -2.32 2.67 -9.99
C HIS A 83 -1.27 3.73 -9.62
N PHE A 84 -1.64 4.68 -8.79
CA PHE A 84 -0.70 5.70 -8.31
C PHE A 84 0.45 5.07 -7.53
N GLY A 85 0.12 4.23 -6.55
CA GLY A 85 1.13 3.54 -5.74
C GLY A 85 2.03 2.62 -6.56
N LEU A 86 1.44 1.87 -7.49
CA LEU A 86 2.17 0.98 -8.37
C LEU A 86 3.11 1.78 -9.31
N GLY A 87 2.59 2.88 -9.86
CA GLY A 87 3.39 3.76 -10.71
C GLY A 87 4.61 4.32 -9.98
N LEU A 88 4.40 4.84 -8.78
CA LEU A 88 5.51 5.38 -7.97
C LEU A 88 6.52 4.28 -7.61
N SER A 89 6.03 3.10 -7.27
CA SER A 89 6.89 1.97 -6.92
C SER A 89 7.76 1.56 -8.10
N HIS A 90 7.18 1.46 -9.28
CA HIS A 90 7.95 1.15 -10.50
C HIS A 90 9.01 2.20 -10.79
N LEU A 91 8.68 3.49 -10.62
CA LEU A 91 9.65 4.55 -10.83
C LEU A 91 10.83 4.42 -9.88
N ARG A 92 10.58 4.11 -8.61
CA ARG A 92 11.64 3.91 -7.63
C ARG A 92 12.50 2.69 -7.95
N LEU A 93 11.92 1.70 -8.63
CA LEU A 93 12.66 0.52 -9.08
C LEU A 93 13.40 0.74 -10.40
N GLY A 94 13.30 1.91 -10.99
CA GLY A 94 13.93 2.21 -12.27
C GLY A 94 13.12 1.74 -13.48
N HIS A 95 11.88 1.35 -13.28
CA HIS A 95 10.99 0.89 -14.35
C HIS A 95 10.16 2.07 -14.87
N ALA A 96 10.77 2.92 -15.69
CA ALA A 96 10.15 4.17 -16.10
C ALA A 96 8.87 3.98 -16.93
N ALA A 97 8.89 3.05 -17.88
CA ALA A 97 7.74 2.86 -18.77
C ALA A 97 6.48 2.37 -18.04
N PRO A 98 6.54 1.26 -17.27
CA PRO A 98 5.36 0.88 -16.48
C PRO A 98 4.98 1.92 -15.43
N GLY A 99 5.96 2.59 -14.82
CA GLY A 99 5.67 3.65 -13.85
C GLY A 99 4.83 4.76 -14.46
N ARG A 100 5.26 5.28 -15.60
CA ARG A 100 4.53 6.31 -16.33
C ARG A 100 3.14 5.85 -16.75
N ARG A 101 3.03 4.62 -17.23
CA ARG A 101 1.76 4.06 -17.69
C ARG A 101 0.73 4.01 -16.56
N HIS A 102 1.13 3.56 -15.36
CA HIS A 102 0.24 3.50 -14.21
C HIS A 102 -0.14 4.89 -13.70
N LEU A 103 0.80 5.85 -13.72
CA LEU A 103 0.48 7.23 -13.34
C LEU A 103 -0.52 7.86 -14.30
N ARG A 104 -0.41 7.59 -15.60
CA ARG A 104 -1.40 8.06 -16.56
C ARG A 104 -2.77 7.46 -16.27
N MET A 105 -2.82 6.19 -15.89
CA MET A 105 -4.08 5.56 -15.52
C MET A 105 -4.69 6.21 -14.28
N ALA A 106 -3.87 6.51 -13.26
CA ALA A 106 -4.36 7.20 -12.07
C ALA A 106 -4.98 8.56 -12.42
N VAL A 107 -4.31 9.34 -13.26
CA VAL A 107 -4.83 10.63 -13.72
C VAL A 107 -6.11 10.45 -14.54
N PHE A 108 -6.14 9.44 -15.41
CA PHE A 108 -7.34 9.15 -16.20
C PHE A 108 -8.53 8.84 -15.31
N LEU A 109 -8.32 8.05 -14.25
CA LEU A 109 -9.40 7.64 -13.34
C LEU A 109 -9.84 8.78 -12.41
N LYS A 110 -8.90 9.64 -12.00
CA LYS A 110 -9.19 10.78 -11.13
C LYS A 110 -8.43 12.01 -11.60
N PRO A 111 -8.90 12.66 -12.68
CA PRO A 111 -8.17 13.78 -13.26
C PRO A 111 -8.07 15.01 -12.35
N GLU A 112 -8.97 15.14 -11.38
CA GLU A 112 -8.97 16.26 -10.44
C GLU A 112 -7.97 16.10 -9.29
N ASN A 113 -7.36 14.92 -9.13
CA ASN A 113 -6.44 14.69 -8.02
C ASN A 113 -5.08 15.37 -8.29
N PRO A 114 -4.71 16.39 -7.50
CA PRO A 114 -3.48 17.14 -7.77
C PRO A 114 -2.21 16.34 -7.55
N ASP A 115 -2.23 15.35 -6.66
CA ASP A 115 -1.06 14.53 -6.39
C ASP A 115 -0.74 13.64 -7.59
N TYR A 116 -1.76 13.08 -8.22
CA TYR A 116 -1.59 12.25 -9.42
C TYR A 116 -1.06 13.07 -10.57
N GLN A 117 -1.64 14.26 -10.79
CA GLN A 117 -1.19 15.18 -11.83
C GLN A 117 0.25 15.60 -11.62
N ARG A 118 0.61 15.93 -10.40
CA ARG A 118 1.96 16.36 -10.05
C ARG A 118 2.99 15.27 -10.32
N ALA A 119 2.67 14.05 -9.91
CA ALA A 119 3.56 12.91 -10.12
C ALA A 119 3.76 12.64 -11.61
N LEU A 120 2.69 12.68 -12.39
CA LEU A 120 2.77 12.43 -13.83
C LEU A 120 3.58 13.52 -14.53
N ARG A 121 3.34 14.80 -14.19
CA ARG A 121 4.09 15.91 -14.78
C ARG A 121 5.59 15.78 -14.51
N ARG A 122 5.95 15.39 -13.29
CA ARG A 122 7.35 15.22 -12.91
C ARG A 122 8.04 14.16 -13.76
N VAL A 123 7.38 13.08 -14.05
CA VAL A 123 7.91 11.99 -14.86
C VAL A 123 7.99 12.39 -16.33
N GLU A 124 6.99 13.09 -16.83
CA GLU A 124 6.94 13.49 -18.23
C GLU A 124 7.88 14.67 -18.54
N ALA A 125 8.22 15.48 -17.54
CA ALA A 125 9.17 16.57 -17.69
C ALA A 125 10.63 16.09 -17.66
N GLY A 126 10.87 14.97 -17.02
CA GLY A 126 12.20 14.38 -16.94
C GLY A 126 12.46 13.46 -18.11
#